data_bfcd40a7b404f168d807b18acf879f56
#
_entry.id   bfcd40a7b404f168d807b18acf879f56
#
_cell.length_a   1.000
_cell.length_b   1.000
_cell.length_c   1.000
_cell.angle_alpha   90.00
_cell.angle_beta   90.00
_cell.angle_gamma   90.00
#
_symmetry.space_group_name_H-M   'P 1'
#
loop_
_entity.id
_entity.type
_entity.pdbx_description
1 polymer ?
#
loop_
_entity_poly.entity_id
_entity_poly.type
_entity_poly.pdbx_seq_one_letter_code
_entity_poly.pdbx_strand_id
1 'polypeptide(L)'
;MPTSQTPLMAHGMVFATQDSKWILQLLGMVVLLKKIAVVGVALLTICASATAHAQGTPTPAAPVAPDAPPEKETWKGPFGGTFTAGFAFLNDYSYRGISQTQRQVAVQASFGYETAPVSEKVPLSAYVSAWGSNINFPNTGASVEIDLNAGLRLKALDDKLTFDLGYIRYNYLGAPADLYFDFNEFGLVAGYDFGVAQLQAAVRYSPNFFANSGNAWYKWAQLTVPLPFIRVNENVAFKIVGSIGNQYVERYANYGIPNDNYWDWQAGLVVNVYGFDLSAIYTGTNLSVQDCLGTQNCASRVIVGISKSF
;
A
#
# COMPACT_ATOMS: atom_id res chain seq x y z
N MET A 1 -40.14 -81.28 15.91
CA MET A 1 -40.48 -80.19 15.03
C MET A 1 -41.13 -79.12 15.88
N PRO A 2 -40.46 -78.04 16.23
CA PRO A 2 -41.14 -76.86 16.71
C PRO A 2 -40.69 -75.63 15.89
N THR A 3 -41.67 -74.89 15.57
CA THR A 3 -41.63 -73.58 14.93
C THR A 3 -41.26 -72.48 15.94
N SER A 4 -40.20 -71.70 15.69
CA SER A 4 -39.89 -70.53 16.49
C SER A 4 -40.32 -69.26 15.74
N GLN A 5 -41.24 -68.54 16.37
CA GLN A 5 -41.63 -67.19 15.97
C GLN A 5 -40.62 -66.17 16.53
N THR A 6 -40.15 -65.29 15.68
CA THR A 6 -39.34 -64.12 16.07
C THR A 6 -40.24 -62.88 16.09
N PRO A 7 -40.14 -61.98 17.08
CA PRO A 7 -40.92 -60.76 17.09
C PRO A 7 -40.23 -59.64 16.34
N LEU A 8 -41.01 -58.90 15.57
CA LEU A 8 -40.60 -57.62 14.91
C LEU A 8 -40.23 -56.56 15.99
N MET A 9 -39.01 -56.13 15.99
CA MET A 9 -38.63 -54.92 16.69
C MET A 9 -38.73 -53.73 15.73
N ALA A 10 -39.55 -52.76 16.12
CA ALA A 10 -39.67 -51.47 15.46
C ALA A 10 -38.37 -50.65 15.64
N HIS A 11 -37.68 -50.37 14.56
CA HIS A 11 -36.59 -49.37 14.54
C HIS A 11 -37.22 -48.01 14.34
N GLY A 12 -37.39 -47.25 15.41
CA GLY A 12 -37.63 -45.82 15.37
C GLY A 12 -36.38 -45.12 14.84
N MET A 13 -36.50 -44.52 13.67
CA MET A 13 -35.46 -43.63 13.11
C MET A 13 -35.33 -42.38 13.98
N VAL A 14 -34.24 -42.27 14.71
CA VAL A 14 -33.78 -41.00 15.30
C VAL A 14 -32.86 -40.32 14.29
N PHE A 15 -33.46 -39.60 13.33
CA PHE A 15 -32.76 -38.69 12.45
C PHE A 15 -32.99 -37.24 12.93
N ALA A 16 -32.37 -36.83 14.03
CA ALA A 16 -32.52 -35.42 14.46
C ALA A 16 -31.39 -34.87 15.34
N THR A 17 -30.20 -35.44 15.37
CA THR A 17 -29.13 -34.91 16.25
C THR A 17 -27.79 -34.65 15.57
N GLN A 18 -27.61 -35.01 14.31
CA GLN A 18 -26.33 -34.81 13.63
C GLN A 18 -26.28 -33.48 12.84
N ASP A 19 -27.40 -33.06 12.25
CA ASP A 19 -27.44 -31.82 11.43
C ASP A 19 -27.38 -30.56 12.27
N SER A 20 -27.92 -30.58 13.50
CA SER A 20 -27.84 -29.41 14.39
C SER A 20 -26.45 -29.14 14.94
N LYS A 21 -25.60 -30.14 15.08
CA LYS A 21 -24.20 -29.96 15.51
C LYS A 21 -23.33 -29.31 14.41
N TRP A 22 -23.56 -29.67 13.16
CA TRP A 22 -22.85 -29.06 12.04
C TRP A 22 -23.26 -27.59 11.82
N ILE A 23 -24.54 -27.29 11.98
CA ILE A 23 -25.05 -25.89 11.88
C ILE A 23 -24.50 -25.05 13.04
N LEU A 24 -24.46 -25.59 14.26
CA LEU A 24 -23.83 -24.89 15.41
C LEU A 24 -22.32 -24.75 15.28
N GLN A 25 -21.62 -25.72 14.70
CA GLN A 25 -20.20 -25.60 14.39
C GLN A 25 -19.95 -24.61 13.27
N LEU A 26 -20.76 -24.58 12.20
CA LEU A 26 -20.68 -23.58 11.13
C LEU A 26 -21.01 -22.17 11.64
N LEU A 27 -22.04 -22.02 12.48
CA LEU A 27 -22.35 -20.74 13.14
C LEU A 27 -21.23 -20.28 14.10
N GLY A 28 -20.68 -21.21 14.87
CA GLY A 28 -19.51 -20.96 15.72
C GLY A 28 -18.27 -20.57 14.92
N MET A 29 -18.03 -21.20 13.78
CA MET A 29 -16.94 -20.89 12.86
C MET A 29 -17.14 -19.55 12.16
N VAL A 30 -18.37 -19.19 11.77
CA VAL A 30 -18.70 -17.88 11.21
C VAL A 30 -18.57 -16.78 12.26
N VAL A 31 -18.96 -17.01 13.50
CA VAL A 31 -18.75 -16.06 14.61
C VAL A 31 -17.27 -15.96 14.98
N LEU A 32 -16.55 -17.08 14.95
CA LEU A 32 -15.09 -17.09 15.16
C LEU A 32 -14.35 -16.41 13.99
N LEU A 33 -14.76 -16.64 12.75
CA LEU A 33 -14.23 -15.97 11.57
C LEU A 33 -14.56 -14.47 11.59
N LYS A 34 -15.75 -14.06 12.05
CA LYS A 34 -16.04 -12.63 12.29
C LYS A 34 -15.23 -12.04 13.43
N LYS A 35 -14.97 -12.78 14.51
CA LYS A 35 -14.08 -12.33 15.60
C LYS A 35 -12.61 -12.35 15.18
N ILE A 36 -12.18 -13.33 14.40
CA ILE A 36 -10.82 -13.40 13.81
C ILE A 36 -10.69 -12.34 12.72
N ALA A 37 -11.71 -12.06 11.91
CA ALA A 37 -11.70 -10.95 10.98
C ALA A 37 -11.61 -9.60 11.71
N VAL A 38 -12.32 -9.42 12.83
CA VAL A 38 -12.24 -8.20 13.65
C VAL A 38 -10.88 -8.11 14.38
N VAL A 39 -10.32 -9.21 14.86
CA VAL A 39 -8.99 -9.26 15.52
C VAL A 39 -7.86 -9.37 14.48
N GLY A 40 -8.05 -10.08 13.38
CA GLY A 40 -7.09 -10.16 12.28
C GLY A 40 -7.04 -8.87 11.46
N VAL A 41 -8.18 -8.18 11.28
CA VAL A 41 -8.23 -6.80 10.77
C VAL A 41 -7.53 -5.86 11.75
N ALA A 42 -7.58 -6.08 13.07
CA ALA A 42 -6.83 -5.31 14.06
C ALA A 42 -5.32 -5.62 14.10
N LEU A 43 -4.84 -6.74 13.57
CA LEU A 43 -3.42 -7.14 13.58
C LEU A 43 -2.73 -7.05 12.20
N LEU A 44 -3.49 -6.98 11.09
CA LEU A 44 -2.97 -6.75 9.73
C LEU A 44 -3.03 -5.28 9.30
N THR A 45 -3.33 -4.43 10.23
CA THR A 45 -3.75 -3.06 9.99
C THR A 45 -2.67 -2.10 10.39
N ILE A 46 -1.55 -2.05 9.68
CA ILE A 46 -0.55 -1.06 10.04
C ILE A 46 0.37 -0.75 8.87
N CYS A 47 0.14 0.29 8.10
CA CYS A 47 1.12 1.10 7.36
C CYS A 47 0.58 1.83 6.15
N ALA A 48 0.33 3.06 6.16
CA ALA A 48 0.41 3.80 4.90
C ALA A 48 0.07 5.25 4.97
N SER A 49 0.94 6.07 5.29
CA SER A 49 0.89 7.40 4.71
C SER A 49 2.26 8.08 4.62
N ALA A 50 3.25 7.59 5.32
CA ALA A 50 4.58 8.19 5.21
C ALA A 50 5.44 7.55 4.11
N THR A 51 5.16 6.30 3.72
CA THR A 51 5.96 5.57 2.72
C THR A 51 5.26 5.38 1.38
N ALA A 52 3.95 5.62 1.29
CA ALA A 52 3.24 5.63 0.01
C ALA A 52 3.80 6.68 -0.97
N HIS A 53 4.41 7.73 -0.47
CA HIS A 53 5.11 8.72 -1.29
C HIS A 53 6.38 8.16 -1.95
N ALA A 54 7.06 7.20 -1.32
CA ALA A 54 8.25 6.56 -1.87
C ALA A 54 7.95 5.59 -3.01
N GLN A 55 6.68 5.28 -3.27
CA GLN A 55 6.28 4.37 -4.34
C GLN A 55 5.52 5.05 -5.47
N GLY A 56 5.54 6.39 -5.55
CA GLY A 56 4.88 7.13 -6.63
C GLY A 56 3.37 6.90 -6.73
N THR A 57 2.71 6.46 -5.66
CA THR A 57 1.25 6.40 -5.64
C THR A 57 0.69 7.78 -5.32
N PRO A 58 -0.24 8.30 -6.13
CA PRO A 58 -0.98 9.50 -5.74
C PRO A 58 -1.66 9.26 -4.39
N THR A 59 -1.44 10.16 -3.44
CA THR A 59 -2.09 10.12 -2.12
C THR A 59 -3.60 10.12 -2.31
N PRO A 60 -4.37 9.16 -1.78
CA PRO A 60 -5.81 9.33 -1.67
C PRO A 60 -6.08 10.59 -0.84
N ALA A 61 -7.02 11.41 -1.27
CA ALA A 61 -7.46 12.56 -0.50
C ALA A 61 -7.78 12.12 0.94
N ALA A 62 -7.25 12.84 1.93
CA ALA A 62 -7.54 12.55 3.32
C ALA A 62 -9.07 12.58 3.56
N PRO A 63 -9.62 11.69 4.39
CA PRO A 63 -11.03 11.77 4.74
C PRO A 63 -11.29 13.15 5.37
N VAL A 64 -12.32 13.83 4.89
CA VAL A 64 -12.78 15.10 5.48
C VAL A 64 -13.21 14.82 6.91
N ALA A 65 -12.51 15.40 7.87
CA ALA A 65 -12.92 15.35 9.27
C ALA A 65 -14.27 16.09 9.42
N PRO A 66 -15.20 15.60 10.23
CA PRO A 66 -16.40 16.38 10.56
C PRO A 66 -15.96 17.67 11.29
N ASP A 67 -16.50 18.80 10.86
CA ASP A 67 -16.25 20.15 11.37
C ASP A 67 -14.88 20.77 11.03
N ALA A 68 -14.48 20.67 9.75
CA ALA A 68 -13.39 21.49 9.24
C ALA A 68 -13.77 22.99 9.27
N PRO A 69 -12.83 23.91 9.65
CA PRO A 69 -13.04 25.35 9.50
C PRO A 69 -13.43 25.68 8.04
N PRO A 70 -14.17 26.78 7.80
CA PRO A 70 -14.63 27.12 6.46
C PRO A 70 -13.48 27.06 5.47
N GLU A 71 -13.69 26.27 4.44
CA GLU A 71 -12.73 25.98 3.38
C GLU A 71 -12.22 27.30 2.81
N LYS A 72 -10.93 27.58 2.97
CA LYS A 72 -10.30 28.69 2.22
C LYS A 72 -10.57 28.41 0.76
N GLU A 73 -11.08 29.41 0.02
CA GLU A 73 -11.23 29.30 -1.44
C GLU A 73 -9.94 28.78 -2.05
N THR A 74 -9.89 27.48 -2.33
CA THR A 74 -8.77 26.86 -3.00
C THR A 74 -8.80 27.32 -4.44
N TRP A 75 -7.73 27.94 -4.90
CA TRP A 75 -7.59 28.29 -6.30
C TRP A 75 -7.79 27.03 -7.16
N LYS A 76 -8.86 27.03 -7.95
CA LYS A 76 -9.16 25.91 -8.85
C LYS A 76 -8.33 26.07 -10.12
N GLY A 77 -7.51 25.09 -10.42
CA GLY A 77 -6.71 25.02 -11.63
C GLY A 77 -7.56 24.81 -12.89
N PRO A 78 -6.93 24.68 -14.05
CA PRO A 78 -7.61 24.34 -15.30
C PRO A 78 -8.53 23.12 -15.11
N PHE A 79 -9.66 23.06 -15.81
CA PHE A 79 -10.66 22.00 -15.68
C PHE A 79 -11.19 21.80 -14.24
N GLY A 80 -11.16 22.85 -13.41
CA GLY A 80 -11.63 22.82 -12.04
C GLY A 80 -10.82 21.94 -11.08
N GLY A 81 -9.60 21.57 -11.47
CA GLY A 81 -8.77 20.63 -10.73
C GLY A 81 -8.00 21.27 -9.60
N THR A 82 -7.29 20.43 -8.84
CA THR A 82 -6.55 20.79 -7.65
C THR A 82 -5.07 20.50 -7.83
N PHE A 83 -4.21 21.44 -7.42
CA PHE A 83 -2.78 21.22 -7.26
C PHE A 83 -2.48 20.65 -5.88
N THR A 84 -1.52 19.75 -5.84
CA THR A 84 -0.98 19.20 -4.60
C THR A 84 0.53 19.36 -4.60
N ALA A 85 1.10 19.57 -3.43
CA ALA A 85 2.55 19.56 -3.22
C ALA A 85 2.86 18.81 -1.92
N GLY A 86 4.05 18.26 -1.81
CA GLY A 86 4.44 17.57 -0.60
C GLY A 86 5.95 17.51 -0.44
N PHE A 87 6.39 17.28 0.79
CA PHE A 87 7.77 16.94 1.10
C PHE A 87 7.86 15.91 2.21
N ALA A 88 8.98 15.20 2.26
CA ALA A 88 9.33 14.33 3.36
C ALA A 88 10.84 14.37 3.65
N PHE A 89 11.17 14.25 4.95
CA PHE A 89 12.52 13.99 5.43
C PHE A 89 12.48 12.68 6.19
N LEU A 90 13.27 11.71 5.74
CA LEU A 90 13.30 10.35 6.28
C LEU A 90 14.76 10.00 6.62
N ASN A 91 14.97 9.10 7.57
CA ASN A 91 16.31 8.58 7.84
C ASN A 91 16.77 7.54 6.81
N ASP A 92 15.87 7.08 5.92
CA ASP A 92 16.15 6.17 4.81
C ASP A 92 15.01 6.21 3.78
N TYR A 93 15.33 6.00 2.50
CA TYR A 93 14.33 5.76 1.45
C TYR A 93 14.27 4.26 1.14
N SER A 94 13.11 3.66 1.31
CA SER A 94 12.84 2.25 1.02
C SER A 94 11.97 2.10 -0.21
N TYR A 95 12.46 1.44 -1.24
CA TYR A 95 11.68 1.01 -2.40
C TYR A 95 11.43 -0.50 -2.30
N ARG A 96 10.15 -0.91 -2.10
CA ARG A 96 9.77 -2.32 -1.96
C ARG A 96 10.66 -3.08 -0.97
N GLY A 97 10.88 -2.48 0.21
CA GLY A 97 11.69 -3.03 1.28
C GLY A 97 13.21 -2.80 1.17
N ILE A 98 13.71 -2.43 -0.02
CA ILE A 98 15.15 -2.24 -0.29
C ILE A 98 15.53 -0.76 -0.14
N SER A 99 16.57 -0.46 0.64
CA SER A 99 17.08 0.91 0.81
C SER A 99 17.66 1.46 -0.48
N GLN A 100 17.25 2.67 -0.84
CA GLN A 100 17.75 3.41 -2.00
C GLN A 100 18.81 4.43 -1.63
N THR A 101 18.94 4.75 -0.34
CA THR A 101 19.91 5.74 0.16
C THR A 101 21.04 5.11 0.97
N GLN A 102 21.18 3.77 0.95
CA GLN A 102 22.10 3.05 1.83
C GLN A 102 21.89 3.37 3.31
N ARG A 103 20.62 3.46 3.73
CA ARG A 103 20.21 3.80 5.10
C ARG A 103 20.66 5.19 5.54
N GLN A 104 20.83 6.10 4.61
CA GLN A 104 21.13 7.51 4.86
C GLN A 104 19.87 8.35 4.64
N VAL A 105 19.94 9.59 5.12
CA VAL A 105 18.84 10.55 5.04
C VAL A 105 18.32 10.69 3.61
N ALA A 106 17.01 10.61 3.46
CA ALA A 106 16.28 10.92 2.25
C ALA A 106 15.52 12.24 2.39
N VAL A 107 15.62 13.06 1.34
CA VAL A 107 14.84 14.28 1.16
C VAL A 107 13.99 14.09 -0.07
N GLN A 108 12.68 14.17 0.11
CA GLN A 108 11.71 13.88 -0.94
C GLN A 108 10.79 15.07 -1.16
N ALA A 109 10.39 15.28 -2.42
CA ALA A 109 9.41 16.29 -2.78
C ALA A 109 8.45 15.74 -3.83
N SER A 110 7.24 16.24 -3.83
CA SER A 110 6.23 15.90 -4.83
C SER A 110 5.42 17.12 -5.25
N PHE A 111 4.95 17.07 -6.48
CA PHE A 111 4.03 18.04 -7.03
C PHE A 111 3.05 17.30 -7.95
N GLY A 112 1.76 17.63 -7.85
CA GLY A 112 0.72 16.96 -8.63
C GLY A 112 -0.40 17.91 -9.04
N TYR A 113 -1.15 17.46 -10.03
CA TYR A 113 -2.37 18.08 -10.48
C TYR A 113 -3.39 16.98 -10.81
N GLU A 114 -4.60 17.12 -10.29
CA GLU A 114 -5.73 16.25 -10.61
C GLU A 114 -6.90 17.12 -11.07
N THR A 115 -7.51 16.78 -12.22
CA THR A 115 -8.68 17.48 -12.75
C THR A 115 -9.88 17.27 -11.82
N ALA A 116 -10.87 18.16 -11.89
CA ALA A 116 -12.19 17.83 -11.37
C ALA A 116 -12.74 16.57 -12.09
N PRO A 117 -13.62 15.81 -11.43
CA PRO A 117 -14.35 14.73 -12.10
C PRO A 117 -15.09 15.24 -13.34
N VAL A 118 -15.20 14.40 -14.36
CA VAL A 118 -15.93 14.73 -15.60
C VAL A 118 -17.37 15.15 -15.32
N SER A 119 -18.03 14.48 -14.38
CA SER A 119 -19.33 14.87 -13.83
C SER A 119 -19.64 14.06 -12.57
N GLU A 120 -20.67 14.43 -11.82
CA GLU A 120 -21.17 13.65 -10.67
C GLU A 120 -21.60 12.22 -11.08
N LYS A 121 -22.11 12.04 -12.31
CA LYS A 121 -22.49 10.71 -12.83
C LYS A 121 -21.32 9.90 -13.35
N VAL A 122 -20.22 10.57 -13.70
CA VAL A 122 -18.97 9.96 -14.17
C VAL A 122 -17.84 10.54 -13.34
N PRO A 123 -17.63 10.04 -12.11
CA PRO A 123 -16.65 10.55 -11.17
C PRO A 123 -15.22 10.08 -11.54
N LEU A 124 -14.85 10.35 -12.79
CA LEU A 124 -13.55 10.06 -13.41
C LEU A 124 -12.73 11.34 -13.48
N SER A 125 -11.57 11.36 -12.87
CA SER A 125 -10.55 12.41 -12.97
C SER A 125 -9.30 11.91 -13.68
N ALA A 126 -8.52 12.84 -14.23
CA ALA A 126 -7.20 12.57 -14.75
C ALA A 126 -6.16 13.29 -13.87
N TYR A 127 -4.99 12.69 -13.71
CA TYR A 127 -3.92 13.31 -12.94
C TYR A 127 -2.56 13.19 -13.62
N VAL A 128 -1.68 14.12 -13.26
CA VAL A 128 -0.25 14.07 -13.53
C VAL A 128 0.49 14.47 -12.25
N SER A 129 1.65 13.85 -12.00
CA SER A 129 2.50 14.25 -10.88
C SER A 129 3.96 13.97 -11.14
N ALA A 130 4.81 14.68 -10.42
CA ALA A 130 6.22 14.40 -10.30
C ALA A 130 6.57 14.18 -8.84
N TRP A 131 7.44 13.22 -8.58
CA TRP A 131 8.03 12.96 -7.29
C TRP A 131 9.54 12.79 -7.45
N GLY A 132 10.32 13.13 -6.44
CA GLY A 132 11.76 12.93 -6.48
C GLY A 132 12.37 12.73 -5.10
N SER A 133 13.51 12.05 -5.07
CA SER A 133 14.32 11.77 -3.89
C SER A 133 15.80 11.75 -4.25
N ASN A 134 16.65 12.12 -3.29
CA ASN A 134 18.03 11.71 -3.39
C ASN A 134 18.13 10.19 -3.22
N ILE A 135 19.09 9.59 -3.89
CA ILE A 135 19.45 8.17 -3.80
C ILE A 135 20.97 8.03 -3.65
N ASN A 136 21.43 6.86 -3.27
CA ASN A 136 22.85 6.55 -3.17
C ASN A 136 23.12 5.15 -3.73
N PHE A 137 23.49 5.09 -5.02
CA PHE A 137 23.91 3.88 -5.71
C PHE A 137 25.41 3.95 -5.98
N PRO A 138 26.25 3.30 -5.16
CA PRO A 138 27.70 3.45 -5.26
C PRO A 138 28.24 3.07 -6.63
N ASN A 139 29.21 3.87 -7.11
CA ASN A 139 29.93 3.65 -8.37
C ASN A 139 29.06 3.71 -9.64
N THR A 140 27.82 4.22 -9.55
CA THR A 140 26.91 4.32 -10.69
C THR A 140 26.71 5.75 -11.18
N GLY A 141 27.08 6.75 -10.37
CA GLY A 141 26.79 8.15 -10.66
C GLY A 141 25.33 8.58 -10.40
N ALA A 142 24.40 7.63 -10.24
CA ALA A 142 23.02 7.93 -9.91
C ALA A 142 22.92 8.58 -8.51
N SER A 143 22.29 9.75 -8.43
CA SER A 143 22.19 10.52 -7.19
C SER A 143 20.78 11.04 -6.88
N VAL A 144 19.92 11.08 -7.88
CA VAL A 144 18.53 11.53 -7.76
C VAL A 144 17.63 10.62 -8.58
N GLU A 145 16.51 10.21 -7.99
CA GLU A 145 15.39 9.56 -8.66
C GLU A 145 14.28 10.59 -8.89
N ILE A 146 13.72 10.60 -10.10
CA ILE A 146 12.55 11.41 -10.45
C ILE A 146 11.52 10.52 -11.12
N ASP A 147 10.32 10.44 -10.51
CA ASP A 147 9.18 9.71 -11.02
C ASP A 147 8.16 10.65 -11.63
N LEU A 148 7.82 10.40 -12.88
CA LEU A 148 6.75 11.11 -13.57
C LEU A 148 5.54 10.17 -13.66
N ASN A 149 4.41 10.63 -13.12
CA ASN A 149 3.18 9.84 -13.04
C ASN A 149 2.08 10.49 -13.84
N ALA A 150 1.26 9.66 -14.48
CA ALA A 150 0.00 10.08 -15.12
C ALA A 150 -1.03 8.96 -15.01
N GLY A 151 -2.30 9.31 -14.89
CA GLY A 151 -3.32 8.28 -14.77
C GLY A 151 -4.74 8.81 -14.76
N LEU A 152 -5.65 7.86 -14.59
CA LEU A 152 -7.09 8.08 -14.48
C LEU A 152 -7.56 7.51 -13.14
N ARG A 153 -8.39 8.28 -12.43
CA ARG A 153 -8.98 7.89 -11.15
C ARG A 153 -10.49 7.90 -11.25
N LEU A 154 -11.10 6.78 -10.93
CA LEU A 154 -12.54 6.60 -10.84
C LEU A 154 -12.92 6.40 -9.37
N LYS A 155 -13.86 7.20 -8.87
CA LYS A 155 -14.47 7.03 -7.56
C LYS A 155 -15.87 6.43 -7.73
N ALA A 156 -16.31 5.62 -6.80
CA ALA A 156 -17.62 4.97 -6.81
C ALA A 156 -18.11 4.74 -5.37
N LEU A 157 -19.39 4.38 -5.22
CA LEU A 157 -20.02 4.07 -3.93
C LEU A 157 -19.86 5.21 -2.91
N ASP A 158 -20.22 6.43 -3.31
CA ASP A 158 -20.06 7.65 -2.47
C ASP A 158 -18.60 7.82 -2.01
N ASP A 159 -17.66 7.75 -2.96
CA ASP A 159 -16.21 7.87 -2.78
C ASP A 159 -15.55 6.75 -1.94
N LYS A 160 -16.30 5.75 -1.50
CA LYS A 160 -15.76 4.62 -0.73
C LYS A 160 -14.89 3.68 -1.55
N LEU A 161 -15.18 3.54 -2.85
CA LEU A 161 -14.42 2.70 -3.77
C LEU A 161 -13.67 3.57 -4.77
N THR A 162 -12.37 3.35 -4.88
CA THR A 162 -11.51 4.08 -5.82
C THR A 162 -10.79 3.07 -6.71
N PHE A 163 -10.75 3.33 -8.00
CA PHE A 163 -9.88 2.66 -8.96
C PHE A 163 -8.93 3.69 -9.55
N ASP A 164 -7.66 3.33 -9.66
CA ASP A 164 -6.62 4.16 -10.25
C ASP A 164 -5.86 3.35 -11.29
N LEU A 165 -5.89 3.80 -12.55
CA LEU A 165 -5.11 3.24 -13.64
C LEU A 165 -4.01 4.22 -13.96
N GLY A 166 -2.77 3.87 -13.62
CA GLY A 166 -1.62 4.76 -13.68
C GLY A 166 -0.46 4.24 -14.52
N TYR A 167 0.31 5.18 -14.99
CA TYR A 167 1.61 5.00 -15.60
C TYR A 167 2.65 5.76 -14.81
N ILE A 168 3.83 5.16 -14.60
CA ILE A 168 4.97 5.77 -13.92
C ILE A 168 6.21 5.59 -14.80
N ARG A 169 6.93 6.68 -15.01
CA ARG A 169 8.27 6.69 -15.56
C ARG A 169 9.27 7.02 -14.46
N TYR A 170 10.13 6.07 -14.15
CA TYR A 170 11.24 6.22 -13.22
C TYR A 170 12.48 6.70 -13.98
N ASN A 171 13.15 7.75 -13.48
CA ASN A 171 14.34 8.30 -14.08
C ASN A 171 15.42 8.46 -13.00
N TYR A 172 16.62 7.93 -13.28
CA TYR A 172 17.76 7.91 -12.36
C TYR A 172 18.86 8.86 -12.87
N LEU A 173 18.84 10.11 -12.38
CA LEU A 173 19.72 11.16 -12.85
C LEU A 173 21.17 10.91 -12.41
N GLY A 174 22.09 11.07 -13.35
CA GLY A 174 23.51 10.82 -13.17
C GLY A 174 23.94 9.39 -13.49
N ALA A 175 23.01 8.45 -13.66
CA ALA A 175 23.33 7.11 -14.10
C ALA A 175 23.79 7.11 -15.58
N PRO A 176 24.90 6.42 -15.93
CA PRO A 176 25.23 6.12 -17.32
C PRO A 176 24.10 5.32 -18.00
N ALA A 177 23.85 5.63 -19.27
CA ALA A 177 22.74 5.04 -20.02
C ALA A 177 22.84 3.51 -20.20
N ASP A 178 24.04 2.96 -20.21
CA ASP A 178 24.34 1.54 -20.32
C ASP A 178 23.99 0.73 -19.06
N LEU A 179 23.70 1.40 -17.93
CA LEU A 179 23.18 0.75 -16.73
C LEU A 179 21.68 0.45 -16.82
N TYR A 180 20.95 1.07 -17.74
CA TYR A 180 19.52 0.86 -17.97
C TYR A 180 18.66 0.98 -16.69
N PHE A 181 18.96 1.95 -15.83
CA PHE A 181 18.25 2.14 -14.57
C PHE A 181 16.83 2.67 -14.78
N ASP A 182 16.66 3.52 -15.79
CA ASP A 182 15.36 4.09 -16.13
C ASP A 182 14.37 3.01 -16.61
N PHE A 183 13.15 3.02 -16.07
CA PHE A 183 12.11 2.07 -16.48
C PHE A 183 10.71 2.66 -16.37
N ASN A 184 9.74 1.88 -16.82
CA ASN A 184 8.33 2.27 -16.80
C ASN A 184 7.50 1.21 -16.07
N GLU A 185 6.44 1.64 -15.39
CA GLU A 185 5.41 0.76 -14.84
C GLU A 185 4.00 1.22 -15.23
N PHE A 186 3.14 0.23 -15.47
CA PHE A 186 1.71 0.40 -15.59
C PHE A 186 1.07 -0.24 -14.36
N GLY A 187 0.13 0.45 -13.72
CA GLY A 187 -0.45 -0.02 -12.48
C GLY A 187 -1.95 0.11 -12.43
N LEU A 188 -2.59 -0.84 -11.77
CA LEU A 188 -3.97 -0.73 -11.31
C LEU A 188 -3.97 -0.79 -9.79
N VAL A 189 -4.58 0.20 -9.17
CA VAL A 189 -4.82 0.25 -7.71
C VAL A 189 -6.31 0.27 -7.47
N ALA A 190 -6.78 -0.55 -6.54
CA ALA A 190 -8.14 -0.50 -6.01
C ALA A 190 -8.09 -0.16 -4.53
N GLY A 191 -8.89 0.80 -4.09
CA GLY A 191 -9.01 1.22 -2.70
C GLY A 191 -10.45 1.14 -2.21
N TYR A 192 -10.65 0.71 -0.97
CA TYR A 192 -11.96 0.71 -0.32
C TYR A 192 -11.89 1.28 1.09
N ASP A 193 -12.77 2.25 1.36
CA ASP A 193 -12.93 2.86 2.68
C ASP A 193 -14.09 2.21 3.43
N PHE A 194 -13.77 1.50 4.50
CA PHE A 194 -14.73 0.87 5.41
C PHE A 194 -15.26 1.84 6.48
N GLY A 195 -14.79 3.10 6.50
CA GLY A 195 -15.07 4.09 7.53
C GLY A 195 -14.18 3.92 8.78
N VAL A 196 -13.91 2.70 9.20
CA VAL A 196 -13.02 2.36 10.33
C VAL A 196 -11.61 1.99 9.89
N ALA A 197 -11.44 1.67 8.62
CA ALA A 197 -10.17 1.30 8.00
C ALA A 197 -10.24 1.51 6.49
N GLN A 198 -9.09 1.70 5.85
CA GLN A 198 -8.95 1.82 4.41
C GLN A 198 -8.04 0.70 3.91
N LEU A 199 -8.52 -0.10 2.96
CA LEU A 199 -7.75 -1.14 2.30
C LEU A 199 -7.42 -0.69 0.87
N GLN A 200 -6.17 -0.89 0.47
CA GLN A 200 -5.73 -0.74 -0.92
C GLN A 200 -5.08 -2.04 -1.39
N ALA A 201 -5.26 -2.36 -2.66
CA ALA A 201 -4.53 -3.44 -3.32
C ALA A 201 -4.10 -2.95 -4.71
N ALA A 202 -2.93 -3.38 -5.16
CA ALA A 202 -2.41 -2.98 -6.45
C ALA A 202 -1.67 -4.10 -7.16
N VAL A 203 -1.64 -3.98 -8.47
CA VAL A 203 -0.73 -4.71 -9.35
C VAL A 203 -0.02 -3.71 -10.26
N ARG A 204 1.29 -3.85 -10.41
CA ARG A 204 2.12 -3.07 -11.32
C ARG A 204 2.87 -3.99 -12.25
N TYR A 205 3.01 -3.58 -13.49
CA TYR A 205 3.72 -4.30 -14.54
C TYR A 205 4.75 -3.40 -15.20
N SER A 206 5.99 -3.88 -15.32
CA SER A 206 7.03 -3.26 -16.11
C SER A 206 7.42 -4.20 -17.26
N PRO A 207 7.40 -3.76 -18.52
CA PRO A 207 7.86 -4.56 -19.65
C PRO A 207 9.39 -4.73 -19.70
N ASN A 208 10.12 -3.80 -19.10
CA ASN A 208 11.55 -3.88 -18.89
C ASN A 208 11.91 -3.09 -17.64
N PHE A 209 12.10 -3.80 -16.55
CA PHE A 209 12.34 -3.25 -15.23
C PHE A 209 13.79 -2.79 -15.06
N PHE A 210 14.10 -2.14 -13.94
CA PHE A 210 15.41 -1.61 -13.54
C PHE A 210 16.57 -2.51 -13.95
N ALA A 211 17.67 -1.91 -14.46
CA ALA A 211 18.88 -2.59 -14.94
C ALA A 211 18.60 -3.63 -16.06
N ASN A 212 17.66 -3.33 -16.95
CA ASN A 212 17.29 -4.21 -18.05
C ASN A 212 16.93 -5.63 -17.58
N SER A 213 16.24 -5.74 -16.45
CA SER A 213 15.90 -7.02 -15.82
C SER A 213 14.64 -7.70 -16.38
N GLY A 214 14.10 -7.20 -17.51
CA GLY A 214 12.98 -7.81 -18.23
C GLY A 214 11.62 -7.53 -17.59
N ASN A 215 10.67 -8.41 -17.86
CA ASN A 215 9.32 -8.25 -17.30
C ASN A 215 9.35 -8.34 -15.78
N ALA A 216 8.62 -7.44 -15.15
CA ALA A 216 8.46 -7.47 -13.70
C ALA A 216 7.02 -7.21 -13.29
N TRP A 217 6.62 -7.82 -12.19
CA TRP A 217 5.31 -7.65 -11.57
C TRP A 217 5.47 -7.34 -10.09
N TYR A 218 4.80 -6.29 -9.63
CA TYR A 218 4.68 -6.00 -8.21
C TYR A 218 3.21 -6.01 -7.79
N LYS A 219 2.90 -6.82 -6.79
CA LYS A 219 1.56 -6.95 -6.21
C LYS A 219 1.68 -6.59 -4.75
N TRP A 220 0.80 -5.71 -4.27
CA TRP A 220 0.81 -5.34 -2.87
C TRP A 220 -0.61 -5.09 -2.34
N ALA A 221 -0.74 -5.24 -1.04
CA ALA A 221 -1.91 -4.82 -0.31
C ALA A 221 -1.49 -4.00 0.91
N GLN A 222 -2.30 -3.00 1.24
CA GLN A 222 -2.05 -2.05 2.29
C GLN A 222 -3.34 -1.73 3.05
N LEU A 223 -3.25 -1.64 4.34
CA LEU A 223 -4.35 -1.29 5.21
C LEU A 223 -3.96 -0.10 6.09
N THR A 224 -4.82 0.89 6.24
CA THR A 224 -4.69 2.04 7.12
C THR A 224 -5.83 2.04 8.12
N VAL A 225 -5.53 2.20 9.43
CA VAL A 225 -6.55 2.33 10.47
C VAL A 225 -6.35 3.61 11.26
N PRO A 226 -7.24 4.56 11.11
CA PRO A 226 -7.33 5.68 12.02
C PRO A 226 -7.59 5.21 13.46
N LEU A 227 -7.01 5.90 14.45
CA LEU A 227 -7.20 5.62 15.87
C LEU A 227 -7.94 6.79 16.55
N PRO A 228 -9.22 7.04 16.23
CA PRO A 228 -9.95 8.21 16.70
C PRO A 228 -10.22 8.19 18.22
N PHE A 229 -10.04 7.04 18.86
CA PHE A 229 -10.17 6.90 20.31
C PHE A 229 -8.96 7.43 21.09
N ILE A 230 -7.79 7.65 20.44
CA ILE A 230 -6.62 8.29 21.02
C ILE A 230 -6.77 9.79 20.76
N ARG A 231 -7.22 10.54 21.77
CA ARG A 231 -7.45 11.98 21.68
C ARG A 231 -6.48 12.73 22.57
N VAL A 232 -5.65 13.58 21.95
CA VAL A 232 -4.78 14.55 22.64
C VAL A 232 -5.42 15.95 22.53
N ASN A 233 -5.69 16.37 21.30
CA ASN A 233 -6.46 17.57 20.95
C ASN A 233 -6.93 17.43 19.48
N GLU A 234 -7.65 18.43 18.97
CA GLU A 234 -8.20 18.43 17.61
C GLU A 234 -7.17 18.45 16.48
N ASN A 235 -5.92 18.86 16.77
CA ASN A 235 -4.84 18.96 15.79
C ASN A 235 -3.88 17.76 15.82
N VAL A 236 -4.21 16.72 16.60
CA VAL A 236 -3.39 15.51 16.73
C VAL A 236 -4.23 14.29 16.41
N ALA A 237 -3.84 13.56 15.35
CA ALA A 237 -4.50 12.35 14.92
C ALA A 237 -3.49 11.21 14.81
N PHE A 238 -3.92 10.00 15.16
CA PHE A 238 -3.11 8.80 15.12
C PHE A 238 -3.67 7.85 14.08
N LYS A 239 -2.79 7.23 13.32
CA LYS A 239 -3.15 6.12 12.42
C LYS A 239 -2.07 5.07 12.45
N ILE A 240 -2.52 3.88 12.34
CA ILE A 240 -1.65 2.73 12.17
C ILE A 240 -1.70 2.32 10.71
N VAL A 241 -0.58 1.81 10.19
CA VAL A 241 -0.43 1.52 8.78
C VAL A 241 0.34 0.19 8.55
N GLY A 242 -0.03 -0.79 7.59
CA GLY A 242 0.60 -2.08 7.23
C GLY A 242 0.47 -2.43 5.78
N SER A 243 1.55 -2.91 5.20
CA SER A 243 1.53 -3.46 3.86
C SER A 243 2.34 -4.73 3.72
N ILE A 244 2.01 -5.48 2.71
CA ILE A 244 2.78 -6.62 2.23
C ILE A 244 2.82 -6.55 0.70
N GLY A 245 3.97 -6.82 0.13
CA GLY A 245 4.20 -6.83 -1.31
C GLY A 245 4.96 -8.06 -1.77
N ASN A 246 4.81 -8.38 -3.04
CA ASN A 246 5.58 -9.41 -3.74
C ASN A 246 6.07 -8.86 -5.06
N GLN A 247 7.39 -8.82 -5.22
CA GLN A 247 8.08 -8.45 -6.44
C GLN A 247 8.49 -9.71 -7.20
N TYR A 248 8.10 -9.82 -8.48
CA TYR A 248 8.63 -10.77 -9.45
C TYR A 248 9.48 -10.03 -10.48
N VAL A 249 10.63 -10.60 -10.87
CA VAL A 249 11.55 -10.06 -11.88
C VAL A 249 12.05 -11.20 -12.76
N GLU A 250 11.83 -11.10 -14.07
CA GLU A 250 12.17 -12.14 -15.04
C GLU A 250 13.68 -12.46 -15.08
N ARG A 251 14.50 -11.44 -15.23
CA ARG A 251 15.97 -11.54 -15.22
C ARG A 251 16.51 -11.05 -13.87
N TYR A 252 16.13 -11.73 -12.82
CA TYR A 252 16.41 -11.36 -11.44
C TYR A 252 17.90 -11.12 -11.12
N ALA A 253 18.80 -11.79 -11.81
CA ALA A 253 20.24 -11.58 -11.66
C ALA A 253 20.69 -10.18 -12.10
N ASN A 254 20.03 -9.58 -13.11
CA ASN A 254 20.29 -8.20 -13.53
C ASN A 254 19.79 -7.22 -12.48
N TYR A 255 18.70 -7.55 -11.79
CA TYR A 255 18.18 -6.75 -10.68
C TYR A 255 19.03 -6.88 -9.40
N GLY A 256 19.86 -7.91 -9.32
CA GLY A 256 20.79 -8.16 -8.23
C GLY A 256 20.17 -8.93 -7.05
N ILE A 257 19.15 -9.76 -7.30
CA ILE A 257 18.54 -10.65 -6.31
C ILE A 257 18.74 -12.13 -6.66
N PRO A 258 18.68 -13.07 -5.70
CA PRO A 258 19.06 -14.47 -5.93
C PRO A 258 17.99 -15.29 -6.62
N ASN A 259 16.73 -14.86 -6.60
CA ASN A 259 15.57 -15.56 -7.15
C ASN A 259 14.68 -14.60 -7.90
N ASP A 260 13.75 -15.13 -8.70
CA ASP A 260 12.83 -14.36 -9.51
C ASP A 260 11.78 -13.55 -8.72
N ASN A 261 11.67 -13.80 -7.41
CA ASN A 261 10.75 -13.05 -6.57
C ASN A 261 11.23 -12.90 -5.12
N TYR A 262 10.72 -11.86 -4.46
CA TYR A 262 10.85 -11.65 -3.02
C TYR A 262 9.59 -10.99 -2.46
N TRP A 263 9.47 -11.05 -1.14
CA TRP A 263 8.42 -10.38 -0.38
C TRP A 263 8.99 -9.20 0.39
N ASP A 264 8.20 -8.15 0.49
CA ASP A 264 8.46 -7.02 1.37
C ASP A 264 7.25 -6.76 2.27
N TRP A 265 7.49 -6.10 3.38
CA TRP A 265 6.46 -5.70 4.34
C TRP A 265 6.83 -4.43 5.06
N GLN A 266 5.81 -3.77 5.56
CA GLN A 266 5.94 -2.57 6.38
C GLN A 266 4.89 -2.57 7.48
N ALA A 267 5.24 -2.00 8.66
CA ALA A 267 4.37 -1.88 9.80
C ALA A 267 4.76 -0.66 10.67
N GLY A 268 3.82 0.24 11.00
CA GLY A 268 4.20 1.39 11.83
C GLY A 268 3.06 2.31 12.30
N LEU A 269 3.46 3.36 12.96
CA LEU A 269 2.60 4.41 13.51
C LEU A 269 2.86 5.71 12.77
N VAL A 270 1.80 6.43 12.48
CA VAL A 270 1.85 7.81 11.98
C VAL A 270 1.03 8.68 12.90
N VAL A 271 1.61 9.78 13.32
CA VAL A 271 0.96 10.80 14.15
C VAL A 271 0.93 12.09 13.34
N ASN A 272 -0.27 12.53 12.98
CA ASN A 272 -0.46 13.86 12.41
C ASN A 272 -0.47 14.89 13.53
N VAL A 273 0.36 15.91 13.41
CA VAL A 273 0.48 17.00 14.38
C VAL A 273 0.45 18.32 13.59
N TYR A 274 -0.64 19.07 13.68
CA TYR A 274 -0.84 20.34 12.96
C TYR A 274 -0.60 20.20 11.43
N GLY A 275 -1.03 19.07 10.85
CA GLY A 275 -0.89 18.80 9.42
C GLY A 275 0.49 18.28 9.02
N PHE A 276 1.40 18.03 9.96
CA PHE A 276 2.64 17.28 9.74
C PHE A 276 2.46 15.83 10.16
N ASP A 277 2.83 14.89 9.31
CA ASP A 277 2.86 13.47 9.63
C ASP A 277 4.25 13.10 10.17
N LEU A 278 4.29 12.71 11.44
CA LEU A 278 5.45 12.10 12.08
C LEU A 278 5.29 10.57 12.00
N SER A 279 6.25 9.87 11.43
CA SER A 279 6.15 8.43 11.17
C SER A 279 7.28 7.64 11.80
N ALA A 280 6.96 6.42 12.24
CA ALA A 280 7.92 5.40 12.62
C ALA A 280 7.45 4.07 12.03
N ILE A 281 8.15 3.60 10.98
CA ILE A 281 7.76 2.49 10.14
C ILE A 281 8.84 1.40 10.17
N TYR A 282 8.50 0.22 10.66
CA TYR A 282 9.32 -0.97 10.48
C TYR A 282 9.11 -1.50 9.07
N THR A 283 10.19 -1.71 8.33
CA THR A 283 10.19 -2.28 6.98
C THR A 283 11.18 -3.42 6.87
N GLY A 284 10.92 -4.36 5.97
CA GLY A 284 11.81 -5.49 5.73
C GLY A 284 11.46 -6.24 4.46
N THR A 285 12.33 -7.19 4.14
CA THR A 285 12.14 -8.17 3.06
C THR A 285 12.50 -9.57 3.55
N ASN A 286 12.14 -10.59 2.78
CA ASN A 286 12.63 -11.95 3.00
C ASN A 286 14.02 -12.20 2.40
N LEU A 287 14.66 -11.16 1.84
CA LEU A 287 16.04 -11.24 1.35
C LEU A 287 17.03 -11.14 2.51
N SER A 288 18.08 -11.94 2.47
CA SER A 288 19.20 -11.84 3.40
C SER A 288 20.19 -10.72 3.00
N VAL A 289 21.14 -10.42 3.86
CA VAL A 289 22.25 -9.49 3.56
C VAL A 289 23.06 -9.97 2.36
N GLN A 290 23.28 -11.29 2.25
CA GLN A 290 24.01 -11.90 1.13
C GLN A 290 23.24 -11.74 -0.19
N ASP A 291 21.92 -11.87 -0.16
CA ASP A 291 21.04 -11.69 -1.32
C ASP A 291 21.05 -10.25 -1.86
N CYS A 292 21.48 -9.31 -1.03
CA CYS A 292 21.63 -7.89 -1.38
C CYS A 292 23.11 -7.48 -1.51
N LEU A 293 23.89 -8.33 -2.17
CA LEU A 293 25.31 -8.09 -2.48
C LEU A 293 26.16 -7.80 -1.22
N GLY A 294 25.82 -8.40 -0.09
CA GLY A 294 26.51 -8.21 1.20
C GLY A 294 26.18 -6.88 1.89
N THR A 295 25.24 -6.09 1.34
CA THR A 295 24.81 -4.82 1.94
C THR A 295 23.68 -5.01 2.94
N GLN A 296 23.51 -4.05 3.85
CA GLN A 296 22.38 -4.03 4.79
C GLN A 296 21.08 -3.50 4.14
N ASN A 297 21.05 -3.21 2.83
CA ASN A 297 19.96 -2.50 2.16
C ASN A 297 18.63 -3.26 2.22
N CYS A 298 18.65 -4.60 2.25
CA CYS A 298 17.46 -5.45 2.35
C CYS A 298 17.09 -5.83 3.78
N ALA A 299 17.98 -5.60 4.75
CA ALA A 299 17.72 -5.98 6.12
C ALA A 299 16.64 -5.10 6.76
N SER A 300 15.84 -5.73 7.60
CA SER A 300 14.77 -5.06 8.33
C SER A 300 15.28 -3.88 9.16
N ARG A 301 14.49 -2.80 9.21
CA ARG A 301 14.85 -1.57 9.89
C ARG A 301 13.63 -0.72 10.22
N VAL A 302 13.80 0.28 11.09
CA VAL A 302 12.80 1.31 11.33
C VAL A 302 13.16 2.56 10.52
N ILE A 303 12.20 3.05 9.75
CA ILE A 303 12.29 4.33 9.07
C ILE A 303 11.46 5.34 9.87
N VAL A 304 12.12 6.41 10.31
CA VAL A 304 11.46 7.54 10.95
C VAL A 304 11.48 8.75 10.02
N GLY A 305 10.43 9.54 10.07
CA GLY A 305 10.33 10.70 9.20
C GLY A 305 9.30 11.72 9.59
N ILE A 306 9.41 12.86 8.94
CA ILE A 306 8.44 13.93 8.97
C ILE A 306 8.03 14.27 7.54
N SER A 307 6.74 14.42 7.28
CA SER A 307 6.21 14.81 5.97
C SER A 307 5.03 15.75 6.10
N LYS A 308 4.75 16.48 5.01
CA LYS A 308 3.56 17.32 4.89
C LYS A 308 3.10 17.36 3.45
N SER A 309 1.78 17.34 3.27
CA SER A 309 1.09 17.59 1.99
C SER A 309 0.28 18.87 2.08
N PHE A 310 0.16 19.58 0.94
CA PHE A 310 -0.54 20.86 0.77
C PHE A 310 -1.57 20.75 -0.33
#